data_f203671241b78054bb7164b637b9e503
#
_entry.id   f203671241b78054bb7164b637b9e503
#
_cell.length_a   1.000
_cell.length_b   1.000
_cell.length_c   1.000
_cell.angle_alpha   90.00
_cell.angle_beta   90.00
_cell.angle_gamma   90.00
#
_symmetry.space_group_name_H-M   'P 1'
#
loop_
_entity.id
_entity.type
_entity.pdbx_description
1 polymer ?
#
loop_
_entity_poly.entity_id
_entity_poly.type
_entity_poly.pdbx_seq_one_letter_code
_entity_poly.pdbx_strand_id
1 'polypeptide(L)'
;MKILSVNVGLPREVLSGKDIVTTGIFKEPIEGPVKLRKLNLDGDKQADLTVHGGEDKAVYAYPKEHYDYWQLELPNTALPWGMFGENLTTEGLNEDAINIGDSFRMGSAEVVATQPRLPCYKLGIKFGRMDIVRRFLTSGRPGIYFKVLLEGEVEAGESIELISKDENNITVKDIVRLYVKDNKDVNLCNVR
;
A
#
# COMPACT_ATOMS: atom_id res chain seq x y z
N MET A 1 8.16 -6.02 -14.16
CA MET A 1 7.67 -5.92 -12.78
C MET A 1 6.87 -7.18 -12.48
N LYS A 2 6.75 -7.59 -11.20
CA LYS A 2 6.14 -8.87 -10.83
C LYS A 2 5.36 -8.76 -9.52
N ILE A 3 4.26 -9.53 -9.37
CA ILE A 3 3.56 -9.76 -8.10
C ILE A 3 4.26 -10.89 -7.36
N LEU A 4 4.75 -10.63 -6.15
CA LEU A 4 5.39 -11.65 -5.30
C LEU A 4 4.40 -12.29 -4.34
N SER A 5 3.41 -11.53 -3.86
CA SER A 5 2.38 -12.00 -2.95
C SER A 5 1.10 -11.20 -3.12
N VAL A 6 -0.03 -11.87 -3.02
CA VAL A 6 -1.36 -11.25 -2.87
C VAL A 6 -1.77 -11.40 -1.41
N ASN A 7 -2.10 -10.27 -0.77
CA ASN A 7 -2.40 -10.25 0.66
C ASN A 7 -3.79 -9.65 0.89
N VAL A 8 -4.60 -10.35 1.68
CA VAL A 8 -5.97 -9.92 2.01
C VAL A 8 -6.20 -9.98 3.52
N GLY A 9 -7.19 -9.23 4.01
CA GLY A 9 -7.56 -9.26 5.41
C GLY A 9 -8.90 -8.58 5.66
N LEU A 10 -9.74 -9.24 6.44
CA LEU A 10 -10.98 -8.64 6.92
C LEU A 10 -10.71 -7.72 8.11
N PRO A 11 -11.54 -6.68 8.31
CA PRO A 11 -11.47 -5.85 9.50
C PRO A 11 -11.61 -6.68 10.77
N ARG A 12 -10.72 -6.43 11.72
CA ARG A 12 -10.76 -7.05 13.05
C ARG A 12 -10.57 -6.00 14.13
N GLU A 13 -11.08 -6.30 15.31
CA GLU A 13 -10.88 -5.49 16.51
C GLU A 13 -9.51 -5.82 17.13
N VAL A 14 -8.76 -4.80 17.49
CA VAL A 14 -7.48 -4.93 18.18
C VAL A 14 -7.40 -3.93 19.33
N LEU A 15 -6.79 -4.32 20.44
CA LEU A 15 -6.55 -3.44 21.57
C LEU A 15 -5.39 -2.49 21.26
N SER A 16 -5.60 -1.20 21.41
CA SER A 16 -4.58 -0.17 21.27
C SER A 16 -4.59 0.75 22.49
N GLY A 17 -3.69 0.47 23.44
CA GLY A 17 -3.75 1.09 24.76
C GLY A 17 -4.99 0.67 25.52
N LYS A 18 -5.93 1.60 25.78
CA LYS A 18 -7.22 1.33 26.44
C LYS A 18 -8.39 1.25 25.45
N ASP A 19 -8.15 1.52 24.17
CA ASP A 19 -9.19 1.61 23.16
C ASP A 19 -9.22 0.36 22.29
N ILE A 20 -10.42 0.00 21.82
CA ILE A 20 -10.62 -1.02 20.80
C ILE A 20 -10.68 -0.32 19.45
N VAL A 21 -9.83 -0.75 18.53
CA VAL A 21 -9.73 -0.20 17.18
C VAL A 21 -10.07 -1.25 16.15
N THR A 22 -11.05 -0.97 15.28
CA THR A 22 -11.36 -1.82 14.13
C THR A 22 -10.46 -1.45 12.97
N THR A 23 -9.74 -2.43 12.42
CA THR A 23 -8.78 -2.20 11.33
C THR A 23 -8.63 -3.39 10.39
N GLY A 24 -8.51 -3.10 9.08
CA GLY A 24 -8.18 -4.07 8.02
C GLY A 24 -6.69 -4.08 7.64
N ILE A 25 -5.80 -3.49 8.47
CA ILE A 25 -4.36 -3.41 8.15
C ILE A 25 -3.63 -4.77 8.26
N PHE A 26 -4.22 -5.72 8.95
CA PHE A 26 -3.64 -7.05 9.15
C PHE A 26 -3.96 -7.95 7.96
N LYS A 27 -3.19 -7.78 6.90
CA LYS A 27 -3.28 -8.60 5.69
C LYS A 27 -2.31 -9.76 5.78
N GLU A 28 -2.71 -10.89 5.19
CA GLU A 28 -1.94 -12.14 5.18
C GLU A 28 -1.89 -12.66 3.74
N PRO A 29 -0.76 -13.27 3.33
CA PRO A 29 -0.64 -13.89 2.01
C PRO A 29 -1.69 -14.98 1.80
N ILE A 30 -2.22 -15.05 0.59
CA ILE A 30 -3.11 -16.12 0.15
C ILE A 30 -2.56 -16.78 -1.11
N GLU A 31 -2.92 -18.05 -1.33
CA GLU A 31 -2.56 -18.81 -2.51
C GLU A 31 -3.69 -18.76 -3.55
N GLY A 32 -3.28 -18.88 -4.82
CA GLY A 32 -4.19 -18.92 -5.97
C GLY A 32 -4.69 -17.56 -6.42
N PRO A 33 -5.50 -17.53 -7.49
CA PRO A 33 -6.00 -16.32 -8.09
C PRO A 33 -7.07 -15.65 -7.23
N VAL A 34 -7.01 -14.32 -7.15
CA VAL A 34 -7.93 -13.47 -6.39
C VAL A 34 -8.58 -12.46 -7.30
N LYS A 35 -9.90 -12.30 -7.22
CA LYS A 35 -10.61 -11.29 -7.97
C LYS A 35 -10.30 -9.89 -7.44
N LEU A 36 -9.84 -9.06 -8.35
CA LEU A 36 -9.64 -7.64 -8.16
C LEU A 36 -10.89 -6.90 -8.64
N ARG A 37 -11.63 -6.33 -7.68
CA ARG A 37 -12.87 -5.59 -7.89
C ARG A 37 -12.62 -4.08 -7.93
N LYS A 38 -13.62 -3.32 -8.31
CA LYS A 38 -13.55 -1.83 -8.37
C LYS A 38 -13.08 -1.18 -7.07
N LEU A 39 -13.39 -1.78 -5.92
CA LEU A 39 -13.12 -1.16 -4.61
C LEU A 39 -12.09 -1.91 -3.76
N ASN A 40 -11.83 -3.20 -4.03
CA ASN A 40 -10.93 -4.04 -3.24
C ASN A 40 -10.66 -5.39 -3.93
N LEU A 41 -9.88 -6.25 -3.30
CA LEU A 41 -9.75 -7.66 -3.64
C LEU A 41 -10.81 -8.49 -2.91
N ASP A 42 -11.24 -9.60 -3.52
CA ASP A 42 -12.10 -10.58 -2.82
C ASP A 42 -11.32 -11.11 -1.59
N GLY A 43 -12.00 -11.20 -0.44
CA GLY A 43 -11.37 -11.56 0.85
C GLY A 43 -10.71 -10.39 1.58
N ASP A 44 -10.64 -9.20 0.97
CA ASP A 44 -10.13 -7.98 1.60
C ASP A 44 -11.25 -6.98 1.89
N LYS A 45 -11.11 -6.20 2.96
CA LYS A 45 -12.05 -5.12 3.28
C LYS A 45 -11.37 -4.01 4.08
N GLN A 46 -11.66 -2.76 3.71
CA GLN A 46 -11.28 -1.60 4.50
C GLN A 46 -12.25 -1.43 5.68
N ALA A 47 -11.71 -1.08 6.87
CA ALA A 47 -12.52 -0.86 8.07
C ALA A 47 -13.24 0.49 8.08
N ASP A 48 -12.70 1.48 7.36
CA ASP A 48 -13.22 2.84 7.30
C ASP A 48 -13.12 3.35 5.87
N LEU A 49 -14.26 3.39 5.20
CA LEU A 49 -14.35 3.80 3.79
C LEU A 49 -14.27 5.32 3.61
N THR A 50 -14.44 6.11 4.68
CA THR A 50 -14.38 7.57 4.60
C THR A 50 -12.95 8.08 4.45
N VAL A 51 -11.96 7.34 4.98
CA VAL A 51 -10.54 7.72 4.98
C VAL A 51 -9.67 6.75 4.17
N HIS A 52 -9.94 5.45 4.26
CA HIS A 52 -9.07 4.40 3.72
C HIS A 52 -9.67 3.64 2.55
N GLY A 53 -10.83 4.03 2.06
CA GLY A 53 -11.53 3.39 0.94
C GLY A 53 -11.69 4.30 -0.27
N GLY A 54 -12.54 3.85 -1.19
CA GLY A 54 -12.84 4.51 -2.45
C GLY A 54 -12.07 3.94 -3.62
N GLU A 55 -12.54 4.25 -4.84
CA GLU A 55 -11.99 3.71 -6.08
C GLU A 55 -10.49 4.00 -6.25
N ASP A 56 -10.03 5.17 -5.82
CA ASP A 56 -8.63 5.59 -5.96
C ASP A 56 -7.67 4.91 -4.97
N LYS A 57 -8.22 4.11 -4.06
CA LYS A 57 -7.48 3.32 -3.05
C LYS A 57 -7.89 1.84 -3.05
N ALA A 58 -8.35 1.35 -4.20
CA ALA A 58 -8.86 -0.02 -4.34
C ALA A 58 -7.78 -1.07 -4.07
N VAL A 59 -6.55 -0.80 -4.50
CA VAL A 59 -5.39 -1.70 -4.33
C VAL A 59 -4.21 -0.91 -3.81
N TYR A 60 -3.54 -1.46 -2.81
CA TYR A 60 -2.27 -0.94 -2.32
C TYR A 60 -1.14 -1.91 -2.68
N ALA A 61 -0.16 -1.46 -3.46
CA ALA A 61 1.04 -2.20 -3.78
C ALA A 61 2.26 -1.64 -3.03
N TYR A 62 3.13 -2.54 -2.58
CA TYR A 62 4.35 -2.19 -1.85
C TYR A 62 5.54 -2.99 -2.38
N PRO A 63 6.60 -2.33 -2.88
CA PRO A 63 7.77 -2.98 -3.43
C PRO A 63 8.57 -3.77 -2.38
N LYS A 64 9.02 -4.95 -2.76
CA LYS A 64 9.93 -5.80 -1.97
C LYS A 64 11.23 -5.06 -1.61
N GLU A 65 11.71 -4.20 -2.50
CA GLU A 65 12.91 -3.38 -2.30
C GLU A 65 12.81 -2.50 -1.05
N HIS A 66 11.59 -2.17 -0.63
CA HIS A 66 11.36 -1.47 0.63
C HIS A 66 11.42 -2.40 1.84
N TYR A 67 11.05 -3.67 1.67
CA TYR A 67 11.25 -4.67 2.73
C TYR A 67 12.73 -4.87 3.04
N ASP A 68 13.58 -4.91 2.00
CA ASP A 68 15.04 -5.02 2.17
C ASP A 68 15.59 -3.83 2.97
N TYR A 69 15.13 -2.61 2.67
CA TYR A 69 15.45 -1.41 3.45
C TYR A 69 14.98 -1.54 4.91
N TRP A 70 13.71 -1.92 5.13
CA TRP A 70 13.15 -2.02 6.47
C TRP A 70 13.78 -3.14 7.30
N GLN A 71 14.24 -4.21 6.68
CA GLN A 71 14.95 -5.29 7.38
C GLN A 71 16.27 -4.79 7.97
N LEU A 72 16.94 -3.84 7.31
CA LEU A 72 18.15 -3.19 7.84
C LEU A 72 17.81 -2.20 8.97
N GLU A 73 16.73 -1.45 8.83
CA GLU A 73 16.27 -0.47 9.81
C GLU A 73 15.63 -1.10 11.06
N LEU A 74 15.11 -2.32 10.95
CA LEU A 74 14.38 -3.07 11.98
C LEU A 74 14.88 -4.52 12.07
N PRO A 75 16.17 -4.75 12.37
CA PRO A 75 16.82 -6.07 12.25
C PRO A 75 16.18 -7.16 13.12
N ASN A 76 15.50 -6.78 14.21
CA ASN A 76 14.84 -7.70 15.14
C ASN A 76 13.32 -7.82 14.93
N THR A 77 12.81 -7.32 13.81
CA THR A 77 11.37 -7.36 13.50
C THR A 77 11.13 -8.31 12.33
N ALA A 78 10.27 -9.30 12.51
CA ALA A 78 9.80 -10.10 11.39
C ALA A 78 8.93 -9.25 10.46
N LEU A 79 9.21 -9.30 9.18
CA LEU A 79 8.51 -8.55 8.13
C LEU A 79 7.89 -9.51 7.11
N PRO A 80 6.83 -10.26 7.46
CA PRO A 80 6.11 -11.07 6.47
C PRO A 80 5.44 -10.18 5.42
N TRP A 81 5.16 -10.72 4.21
CA TRP A 81 4.38 -10.02 3.20
C TRP A 81 3.05 -9.55 3.77
N GLY A 82 2.56 -8.40 3.35
CA GLY A 82 1.39 -7.76 3.93
C GLY A 82 1.70 -6.94 5.19
N MET A 83 2.95 -6.91 5.70
CA MET A 83 3.31 -6.23 6.95
C MET A 83 3.01 -4.73 6.94
N PHE A 84 3.15 -4.09 5.80
CA PHE A 84 2.82 -2.66 5.65
C PHE A 84 1.34 -2.42 5.32
N GLY A 85 0.50 -3.46 5.31
CA GLY A 85 -0.93 -3.40 5.00
C GLY A 85 -1.22 -3.39 3.50
N GLU A 86 -0.25 -3.76 2.68
CA GLU A 86 -0.40 -3.85 1.24
C GLU A 86 -1.20 -5.08 0.80
N ASN A 87 -1.93 -4.91 -0.30
CA ASN A 87 -2.62 -5.98 -1.01
C ASN A 87 -1.66 -6.76 -1.92
N LEU A 88 -0.74 -6.06 -2.58
CA LEU A 88 0.22 -6.66 -3.48
C LEU A 88 1.64 -6.34 -2.99
N THR A 89 2.40 -7.37 -2.64
CA THR A 89 3.85 -7.23 -2.52
C THR A 89 4.45 -7.45 -3.89
N THR A 90 5.22 -6.49 -4.40
CA THR A 90 5.68 -6.45 -5.79
C THR A 90 7.20 -6.39 -5.89
N GLU A 91 7.74 -6.61 -7.08
CA GLU A 91 9.14 -6.40 -7.42
C GLU A 91 9.24 -5.47 -8.63
N GLY A 92 10.09 -4.45 -8.53
CA GLY A 92 10.38 -3.50 -9.60
C GLY A 92 9.35 -2.38 -9.77
N LEU A 93 8.31 -2.28 -8.91
CA LEU A 93 7.28 -1.24 -8.98
C LEU A 93 7.66 -0.06 -8.08
N ASN A 94 8.73 0.66 -8.41
CA ASN A 94 9.29 1.72 -7.57
C ASN A 94 8.67 3.09 -7.85
N GLU A 95 8.48 3.89 -6.82
CA GLU A 95 7.81 5.20 -6.85
C GLU A 95 8.51 6.26 -7.70
N ASP A 96 9.80 6.10 -7.99
CA ASP A 96 10.57 7.03 -8.84
C ASP A 96 10.46 6.72 -10.34
N ALA A 97 9.93 5.54 -10.68
CA ALA A 97 9.74 5.10 -12.06
C ALA A 97 8.27 5.12 -12.50
N ILE A 98 7.33 5.27 -11.56
CA ILE A 98 5.89 5.22 -11.80
C ILE A 98 5.30 6.62 -11.66
N ASN A 99 4.58 7.07 -12.70
CA ASN A 99 3.83 8.34 -12.68
C ASN A 99 2.41 8.11 -12.15
N ILE A 100 1.86 9.15 -11.55
CA ILE A 100 0.41 9.22 -11.32
C ILE A 100 -0.26 9.25 -12.70
N GLY A 101 -1.24 8.36 -12.89
CA GLY A 101 -1.91 8.18 -14.19
C GLY A 101 -1.34 7.06 -15.05
N ASP A 102 -0.15 6.51 -14.75
CA ASP A 102 0.36 5.34 -15.46
C ASP A 102 -0.59 4.15 -15.29
N SER A 103 -0.91 3.47 -16.39
CA SER A 103 -1.81 2.32 -16.40
C SER A 103 -1.06 1.01 -16.58
N PHE A 104 -1.49 -0.01 -15.85
CA PHE A 104 -0.84 -1.32 -15.81
C PHE A 104 -1.83 -2.45 -15.98
N ARG A 105 -1.36 -3.55 -16.59
CA ARG A 105 -1.99 -4.86 -16.52
C ARG A 105 -1.35 -5.66 -15.40
N MET A 106 -2.20 -6.18 -14.50
CA MET A 106 -1.83 -7.06 -13.40
C MET A 106 -2.71 -8.30 -13.48
N GLY A 107 -2.13 -9.44 -13.88
CA GLY A 107 -2.92 -10.61 -14.26
C GLY A 107 -3.89 -10.29 -15.40
N SER A 108 -5.20 -10.52 -15.19
CA SER A 108 -6.24 -10.14 -16.14
C SER A 108 -6.91 -8.78 -15.83
N ALA A 109 -6.53 -8.13 -14.73
CA ALA A 109 -7.05 -6.81 -14.36
C ALA A 109 -6.25 -5.67 -14.98
N GLU A 110 -6.88 -4.49 -15.15
CA GLU A 110 -6.22 -3.25 -15.53
C GLU A 110 -6.42 -2.19 -14.44
N VAL A 111 -5.33 -1.54 -14.08
CA VAL A 111 -5.29 -0.55 -12.99
C VAL A 111 -4.55 0.70 -13.40
N VAL A 112 -4.80 1.81 -12.70
CA VAL A 112 -4.09 3.08 -12.88
C VAL A 112 -3.52 3.55 -11.55
N ALA A 113 -2.26 4.03 -11.55
CA ALA A 113 -1.61 4.59 -10.38
C ALA A 113 -2.24 5.93 -9.99
N THR A 114 -2.66 6.07 -8.73
CA THR A 114 -3.42 7.25 -8.28
C THR A 114 -2.66 8.13 -7.30
N GLN A 115 -2.05 7.55 -6.28
CA GLN A 115 -1.42 8.32 -5.20
C GLN A 115 -0.45 7.47 -4.38
N PRO A 116 0.53 8.11 -3.67
CA PRO A 116 1.29 7.44 -2.63
C PRO A 116 0.37 7.13 -1.43
N ARG A 117 0.70 6.06 -0.70
CA ARG A 117 0.04 5.79 0.58
C ARG A 117 0.64 6.65 1.69
N LEU A 118 -0.19 7.43 2.36
CA LEU A 118 0.19 8.10 3.60
C LEU A 118 -0.04 7.17 4.80
N PRO A 119 0.93 7.03 5.72
CA PRO A 119 0.78 6.18 6.88
C PRO A 119 -0.21 6.80 7.89
N CYS A 120 -0.95 5.95 8.59
CA CYS A 120 -1.76 6.35 9.74
C CYS A 120 -1.35 5.58 10.99
N TYR A 121 -1.89 5.95 12.15
CA TYR A 121 -1.58 5.32 13.43
C TYR A 121 -1.82 3.79 13.46
N LYS A 122 -2.69 3.27 12.59
CA LYS A 122 -2.94 1.81 12.47
C LYS A 122 -1.69 1.03 12.04
N LEU A 123 -0.77 1.67 11.31
CA LEU A 123 0.55 1.10 11.04
C LEU A 123 1.35 0.89 12.34
N GLY A 124 1.29 1.88 13.24
CA GLY A 124 1.90 1.77 14.57
C GLY A 124 1.33 0.62 15.39
N ILE A 125 0.02 0.42 15.34
CA ILE A 125 -0.65 -0.72 16.00
C ILE A 125 -0.12 -2.04 15.44
N LYS A 126 -0.02 -2.18 14.13
CA LYS A 126 0.46 -3.41 13.49
C LYS A 126 1.90 -3.74 13.84
N PHE A 127 2.76 -2.73 13.94
CA PHE A 127 4.18 -2.88 14.31
C PHE A 127 4.40 -2.95 15.83
N GLY A 128 3.38 -2.69 16.66
CA GLY A 128 3.53 -2.59 18.11
C GLY A 128 4.39 -1.39 18.56
N ARG A 129 4.61 -0.39 17.67
CA ARG A 129 5.43 0.79 17.93
C ARG A 129 4.99 2.01 17.11
N MET A 130 4.70 3.11 17.77
CA MET A 130 4.11 4.30 17.11
C MET A 130 5.11 5.13 16.30
N ASP A 131 6.41 5.05 16.60
CA ASP A 131 7.46 5.77 15.86
C ASP A 131 7.57 5.32 14.39
N ILE A 132 7.10 4.10 14.05
CA ILE A 132 7.11 3.60 12.68
C ILE A 132 6.30 4.50 11.73
N VAL A 133 5.25 5.16 12.20
CA VAL A 133 4.44 6.07 11.38
C VAL A 133 5.29 7.22 10.83
N ARG A 134 6.06 7.86 11.73
CA ARG A 134 6.99 8.93 11.34
C ARG A 134 8.12 8.39 10.47
N ARG A 135 8.75 7.28 10.87
CA ARG A 135 9.85 6.66 10.10
C ARG A 135 9.39 6.28 8.70
N PHE A 136 8.20 5.73 8.56
CA PHE A 136 7.62 5.36 7.27
C PHE A 136 7.46 6.59 6.38
N LEU A 137 6.85 7.67 6.89
CA LEU A 137 6.68 8.92 6.14
C LEU A 137 8.02 9.51 5.71
N THR A 138 8.98 9.59 6.63
CA THR A 138 10.30 10.21 6.35
C THR A 138 11.21 9.34 5.48
N SER A 139 10.95 8.03 5.37
CA SER A 139 11.70 7.12 4.51
C SER A 139 11.51 7.43 3.01
N GLY A 140 10.41 8.10 2.65
CA GLY A 140 10.05 8.36 1.25
C GLY A 140 9.70 7.09 0.47
N ARG A 141 9.27 6.02 1.16
CA ARG A 141 8.93 4.68 0.61
C ARG A 141 7.48 4.31 0.93
N PRO A 142 6.50 5.02 0.38
CA PRO A 142 5.10 4.85 0.77
C PRO A 142 4.40 3.67 0.08
N GLY A 143 4.92 3.18 -1.07
CA GLY A 143 4.16 2.34 -1.99
C GLY A 143 3.11 3.14 -2.77
N ILE A 144 2.30 2.44 -3.53
CA ILE A 144 1.41 3.03 -4.53
C ILE A 144 0.00 2.52 -4.38
N TYR A 145 -0.98 3.41 -4.36
CA TYR A 145 -2.38 3.07 -4.53
C TYR A 145 -2.76 3.04 -6.01
N PHE A 146 -3.68 2.12 -6.33
CA PHE A 146 -4.24 1.97 -7.67
C PHE A 146 -5.76 1.98 -7.63
N LYS A 147 -6.34 2.56 -8.67
CA LYS A 147 -7.74 2.42 -9.07
C LYS A 147 -7.86 1.30 -10.09
N VAL A 148 -8.92 0.53 -10.00
CA VAL A 148 -9.22 -0.55 -10.94
C VAL A 148 -10.01 -0.02 -12.14
N LEU A 149 -9.43 -0.10 -13.32
CA LEU A 149 -10.07 0.27 -14.58
C LEU A 149 -10.90 -0.88 -15.12
N LEU A 150 -10.33 -2.09 -15.16
CA LEU A 150 -10.98 -3.33 -15.56
C LEU A 150 -10.79 -4.36 -14.45
N GLU A 151 -11.89 -4.92 -13.95
CA GLU A 151 -11.85 -6.02 -13.00
C GLU A 151 -11.26 -7.27 -13.62
N GLY A 152 -10.56 -8.08 -12.84
CA GLY A 152 -9.92 -9.30 -13.30
C GLY A 152 -9.43 -10.14 -12.13
N GLU A 153 -8.49 -11.01 -12.37
CA GLU A 153 -7.85 -11.85 -11.36
C GLU A 153 -6.36 -11.53 -11.31
N VAL A 154 -5.81 -11.60 -10.11
CA VAL A 154 -4.38 -11.42 -9.83
C VAL A 154 -3.87 -12.57 -8.97
N GLU A 155 -2.65 -13.04 -9.26
CA GLU A 155 -2.01 -14.12 -8.53
C GLU A 155 -0.53 -13.84 -8.29
N ALA A 156 0.01 -14.41 -7.22
CA ALA A 156 1.44 -14.37 -6.97
C ALA A 156 2.21 -15.08 -8.13
N GLY A 157 3.26 -14.44 -8.59
CA GLY A 157 4.04 -14.94 -9.73
C GLY A 157 3.73 -14.27 -11.06
N GLU A 158 2.62 -13.56 -11.19
CA GLU A 158 2.24 -12.88 -12.43
C GLU A 158 3.07 -11.62 -12.71
N SER A 159 3.22 -11.30 -14.00
CA SER A 159 3.86 -10.06 -14.45
C SER A 159 2.98 -8.84 -14.24
N ILE A 160 3.63 -7.70 -14.02
CA ILE A 160 2.99 -6.38 -14.06
C ILE A 160 3.53 -5.69 -15.30
N GLU A 161 2.65 -5.38 -16.24
CA GLU A 161 2.99 -4.79 -17.54
C GLU A 161 2.48 -3.36 -17.62
N LEU A 162 3.33 -2.42 -18.01
CA LEU A 162 2.94 -1.05 -18.28
C LEU A 162 2.13 -1.02 -19.59
N ILE A 163 0.88 -0.52 -19.55
CA ILE A 163 0.01 -0.35 -20.71
C ILE A 163 0.22 1.04 -21.32
N SER A 164 0.18 2.08 -20.50
CA SER A 164 0.38 3.46 -20.94
C SER A 164 1.05 4.30 -19.87
N LYS A 165 1.87 5.26 -20.30
CA LYS A 165 2.43 6.30 -19.44
C LYS A 165 1.57 7.55 -19.47
N ASP A 166 1.45 8.21 -18.33
CA ASP A 166 0.86 9.54 -18.23
C ASP A 166 1.81 10.60 -18.79
N GLU A 167 1.25 11.53 -19.57
CA GLU A 167 2.03 12.57 -20.27
C GLU A 167 2.60 13.66 -19.34
N ASN A 168 2.01 13.83 -18.14
CA ASN A 168 2.45 14.85 -17.18
C ASN A 168 3.78 14.48 -16.51
N ASN A 169 4.19 13.23 -16.53
CA ASN A 169 5.45 12.73 -15.97
C ASN A 169 5.67 13.13 -14.48
N ILE A 170 4.59 13.15 -13.70
CA ILE A 170 4.64 13.40 -12.25
C ILE A 170 4.77 12.06 -11.54
N THR A 171 5.94 11.77 -11.00
CA THR A 171 6.16 10.49 -10.31
C THR A 171 5.45 10.44 -8.95
N VAL A 172 5.14 9.23 -8.48
CA VAL A 172 4.65 9.01 -7.12
C VAL A 172 5.63 9.61 -6.09
N LYS A 173 6.93 9.51 -6.34
CA LYS A 173 7.99 10.08 -5.49
C LYS A 173 7.94 11.60 -5.43
N ASP A 174 7.57 12.29 -6.51
CA ASP A 174 7.44 13.75 -6.52
C ASP A 174 6.31 14.21 -5.59
N ILE A 175 5.18 13.49 -5.60
CA ILE A 175 4.07 13.74 -4.67
C ILE A 175 4.52 13.54 -3.21
N VAL A 176 5.27 12.48 -2.92
CA VAL A 176 5.80 12.22 -1.56
C VAL A 176 6.70 13.36 -1.09
N ARG A 177 7.57 13.89 -1.97
CA ARG A 177 8.46 15.01 -1.65
C ARG A 177 7.69 16.27 -1.25
N LEU A 178 6.55 16.55 -1.89
CA LEU A 178 5.69 17.68 -1.50
C LEU A 178 5.14 17.46 -0.09
N TYR A 179 4.58 16.28 0.21
CA TYR A 179 4.09 15.97 1.55
C TYR A 179 5.16 16.08 2.64
N VAL A 180 6.38 15.61 2.38
CA VAL A 180 7.48 15.66 3.35
C VAL A 180 8.00 17.08 3.56
N LYS A 181 7.99 17.94 2.53
CA LYS A 181 8.43 19.34 2.63
C LYS A 181 7.42 20.17 3.42
N ASP A 182 6.13 20.04 3.11
CA ASP A 182 5.07 20.82 3.72
C ASP A 182 4.82 20.43 5.19
N ASN A 183 5.15 19.18 5.57
CA ASN A 183 4.92 18.64 6.91
C ASN A 183 6.13 18.70 7.84
N LYS A 184 7.15 19.51 7.56
CA LYS A 184 8.26 19.72 8.51
C LYS A 184 7.82 20.30 9.84
N ASP A 185 6.65 20.97 9.90
CA ASP A 185 6.09 21.63 11.08
C ASP A 185 4.78 21.00 11.62
N VAL A 186 4.28 19.92 11.00
CA VAL A 186 3.02 19.31 11.45
C VAL A 186 3.32 18.22 12.48
N ASN A 187 2.85 18.45 13.70
CA ASN A 187 2.74 17.43 14.75
C ASN A 187 1.85 16.29 14.23
N LEU A 188 2.46 15.22 13.73
CA LEU A 188 1.82 14.02 13.16
C LEU A 188 0.91 13.24 14.14
N CYS A 189 0.70 13.75 15.36
CA CYS A 189 -0.23 13.19 16.34
C CYS A 189 -1.71 13.44 16.03
N ASN A 190 -2.05 14.29 15.05
CA ASN A 190 -3.43 14.72 14.77
C ASN A 190 -4.03 14.18 13.46
N VAL A 191 -3.43 13.21 12.80
CA VAL A 191 -4.09 12.50 11.70
C VAL A 191 -4.96 11.40 12.31
N ARG A 192 -6.16 11.82 12.76
CA ARG A 192 -7.25 10.93 13.19
C ARG A 192 -7.96 10.35 11.99
#